data_9160cc5cf56dab4fe219639ab62c88be
#
_entry.id   9160cc5cf56dab4fe219639ab62c88be
#
_cell.length_a   1.000
_cell.length_b   1.000
_cell.length_c   1.000
_cell.angle_alpha   90.00
_cell.angle_beta   90.00
_cell.angle_gamma   90.00
#
_symmetry.space_group_name_H-M   'P 1'
#
loop_
_entity.id
_entity.type
_entity.pdbx_description
1 polymer ?
#
loop_
_entity_poly.entity_id
_entity_poly.type
_entity_poly.pdbx_seq_one_letter_code
_entity_poly.pdbx_strand_id
1 'polypeptide(L)' 'MFFIYYIVPAGFGERDALAQGNLMTASVAAATQYVQGVTAPDVQGRSRLEVILQDGRGNEIFRCPHQGSA' A
#
# COMPACT_ATOMS: atom_id res chain seq x y z
N MET A 1 7.78 14.83 -2.68
CA MET A 1 6.41 14.48 -3.06
C MET A 1 5.78 13.67 -1.94
N PHE A 2 4.53 13.96 -1.64
CA PHE A 2 3.81 13.31 -0.54
C PHE A 2 2.92 12.20 -1.08
N PHE A 3 2.97 11.04 -0.41
CA PHE A 3 2.16 9.87 -0.77
C PHE A 3 1.56 9.24 0.46
N ILE A 4 0.48 8.51 0.25
CA ILE A 4 -0.16 7.70 1.28
C ILE A 4 -0.25 6.29 0.72
N TYR A 5 0.05 5.29 1.55
CA TYR A 5 -0.15 3.91 1.13
C TYR A 5 -1.11 3.21 2.09
N TYR A 6 -1.80 2.22 1.56
CA TYR A 6 -2.74 1.42 2.32
C TYR A 6 -2.47 -0.05 2.07
N ILE A 7 -2.61 -0.86 3.10
CA ILE A 7 -2.59 -2.31 2.97
C ILE A 7 -4.03 -2.78 3.09
N VAL A 8 -4.53 -3.43 2.04
CA VAL A 8 -5.94 -3.80 1.93
C VAL A 8 -6.05 -5.27 1.54
N PRO A 9 -7.20 -5.91 1.81
CA PRO A 9 -7.47 -7.22 1.22
C PRO A 9 -7.46 -7.09 -0.31
N ALA A 10 -6.98 -8.13 -0.99
CA ALA A 10 -6.86 -8.08 -2.44
C ALA A 10 -8.22 -7.80 -3.09
N GLY A 11 -8.24 -6.87 -4.02
CA GLY A 11 -9.46 -6.47 -4.72
C GLY A 11 -10.28 -5.41 -4.01
N PHE A 12 -9.88 -5.00 -2.80
CA PHE A 12 -10.62 -4.00 -2.04
C PHE A 12 -9.92 -2.63 -2.16
N GLY A 13 -10.60 -1.60 -1.71
CA GLY A 13 -10.11 -0.24 -1.78
C GLY A 13 -9.65 0.26 -0.41
N GLU A 14 -9.28 1.55 -0.39
CA GLU A 14 -8.74 2.17 0.83
C GLU A 14 -9.71 2.10 2.00
N ARG A 15 -11.02 2.02 1.75
CA ARG A 15 -12.01 1.94 2.83
C ARG A 15 -11.85 0.69 3.67
N ASP A 16 -11.23 -0.33 3.13
CA ASP A 16 -11.04 -1.61 3.79
C ASP A 16 -9.61 -1.78 4.28
N ALA A 17 -8.88 -0.68 4.40
CA ALA A 17 -7.47 -0.71 4.77
C ALA A 17 -7.28 -1.30 6.16
N LEU A 18 -6.34 -2.24 6.23
CA LEU A 18 -5.93 -2.85 7.50
C LEU A 18 -4.79 -2.07 8.13
N ALA A 19 -4.06 -1.33 7.31
CA ALA A 19 -2.98 -0.47 7.75
C ALA A 19 -2.80 0.65 6.76
N GLN A 20 -2.18 1.72 7.20
CA GLN A 20 -1.97 2.92 6.39
C GLN A 20 -0.68 3.58 6.84
N GLY A 21 -0.01 4.22 5.91
CA GLY A 21 1.18 5.00 6.23
C GLY A 21 1.36 6.14 5.25
N ASN A 22 2.13 7.12 5.66
CA ASN A 22 2.49 8.27 4.84
C ASN A 22 3.94 8.15 4.45
N LEU A 23 4.28 8.72 3.30
CA LEU A 23 5.67 8.77 2.94
C LEU A 23 5.98 9.98 2.08
N MET A 24 7.20 10.45 2.18
CA MET A 24 7.69 11.58 1.44
C MET A 24 8.89 11.11 0.64
N THR A 25 8.82 11.21 -0.68
CA THR A 25 9.91 10.77 -1.54
C THR A 25 10.18 11.81 -2.62
N ALA A 26 11.32 11.63 -3.28
CA ALA A 26 11.71 12.54 -4.37
C ALA A 26 10.95 12.26 -5.65
N SER A 27 10.37 11.06 -5.81
CA SER A 27 9.74 10.68 -7.08
C SER A 27 8.70 9.58 -6.85
N VAL A 28 7.84 9.40 -7.85
CA VAL A 28 6.89 8.30 -7.87
C VAL A 28 7.62 6.96 -7.88
N ALA A 29 8.71 6.88 -8.63
CA ALA A 29 9.48 5.63 -8.70
C ALA A 29 10.01 5.22 -7.32
N ALA A 30 10.51 6.17 -6.55
CA ALA A 30 10.97 5.88 -5.19
C ALA A 30 9.82 5.43 -4.30
N ALA A 31 8.66 6.05 -4.44
CA ALA A 31 7.49 5.68 -3.65
C ALA A 31 7.01 4.26 -3.98
N THR A 32 6.95 3.91 -5.27
CA THR A 32 6.54 2.57 -5.67
C THR A 32 7.51 1.52 -5.17
N GLN A 33 8.79 1.81 -5.20
CA GLN A 33 9.80 0.89 -4.70
C GLN A 33 9.66 0.69 -3.19
N TYR A 34 9.39 1.77 -2.47
CA TYR A 34 9.19 1.70 -1.02
C TYR A 34 8.03 0.79 -0.65
N VAL A 35 6.87 0.98 -1.31
CA VAL A 35 5.68 0.22 -0.91
C VAL A 35 5.78 -1.26 -1.25
N GLN A 36 6.61 -1.63 -2.20
CA GLN A 36 6.84 -3.04 -2.51
C GLN A 36 7.50 -3.78 -1.36
N GLY A 37 8.20 -3.06 -0.48
CA GLY A 37 8.86 -3.66 0.67
C GLY A 37 8.16 -3.41 2.00
N VAL A 38 6.96 -2.84 1.98
CA VAL A 38 6.23 -2.54 3.21
C VAL A 38 5.81 -3.83 3.91
N THR A 39 5.99 -3.87 5.23
CA THR A 39 5.61 -5.02 6.04
C THR A 39 4.14 -4.91 6.43
N ALA A 40 3.39 -5.98 6.23
CA ALA A 40 1.99 -6.02 6.63
C ALA A 40 1.87 -6.19 8.14
N PRO A 41 0.82 -5.65 8.76
CA PRO A 41 0.51 -6.01 10.13
C PRO A 41 0.16 -7.49 10.20
N ASP A 42 0.20 -8.04 11.40
CA ASP A 42 -0.18 -9.42 11.62
C ASP A 42 -1.70 -9.54 11.45
N VAL A 43 -2.12 -10.07 10.32
CA VAL A 43 -3.54 -10.21 9.98
C VAL A 43 -3.86 -11.66 9.69
N GLN A 44 -3.85 -12.44 10.72
CA GLN A 44 -4.11 -13.86 10.60
C GLN A 44 -5.44 -14.15 9.91
N GLY A 45 -5.46 -15.18 9.10
CA GLY A 45 -6.64 -15.57 8.36
C GLY A 45 -6.81 -14.85 7.04
N ARG A 46 -5.92 -13.92 6.71
CA ARG A 46 -5.97 -13.24 5.41
C ARG A 46 -5.11 -14.01 4.42
N SER A 47 -5.70 -14.37 3.30
CA SER A 47 -4.97 -15.14 2.29
C SER A 47 -4.19 -14.24 1.34
N ARG A 48 -4.69 -13.04 1.05
CA ARG A 48 -4.03 -12.14 0.10
C ARG A 48 -4.24 -10.70 0.51
N LEU A 49 -3.16 -9.94 0.39
CA LEU A 49 -3.18 -8.50 0.65
C LEU A 49 -2.57 -7.77 -0.53
N GLU A 50 -2.94 -6.52 -0.67
CA GLU A 50 -2.38 -5.64 -1.67
C GLU A 50 -1.96 -4.34 -1.02
N VAL A 51 -1.01 -3.65 -1.65
CA VAL A 51 -0.61 -2.32 -1.24
C VAL A 51 -1.08 -1.35 -2.31
N ILE A 52 -1.81 -0.32 -1.88
CA ILE A 52 -2.25 0.76 -2.75
C ILE A 52 -1.39 1.98 -2.44
N LEU A 53 -0.87 2.62 -3.47
CA LEU A 53 -0.15 3.89 -3.32
C LEU A 53 -1.02 4.99 -3.91
N GLN A 54 -1.26 6.04 -3.12
CA GLN A 54 -2.01 7.22 -3.55
C GLN A 54 -1.13 8.45 -3.48
N ASP A 55 -1.41 9.42 -4.36
CA ASP A 55 -0.75 10.71 -4.29
C ASP A 55 -1.41 11.57 -3.21
N GLY A 56 -0.93 12.80 -3.04
CA GLY A 56 -1.45 13.71 -2.03
C GLY A 56 -2.89 14.15 -2.25
N ARG A 57 -3.44 13.87 -3.42
CA ARG A 57 -4.83 14.19 -3.75
C ARG A 57 -5.77 13.02 -3.54
N GLY A 58 -5.23 11.86 -3.17
CA GLY A 58 -6.04 10.67 -2.96
C GLY A 58 -6.24 9.82 -4.21
N ASN A 59 -5.52 10.09 -5.29
CA ASN A 59 -5.62 9.29 -6.51
C ASN A 59 -4.72 8.07 -6.42
N GLU A 60 -5.28 6.90 -6.70
CA GLU A 60 -4.49 5.68 -6.73
C GLU A 60 -3.57 5.73 -7.94
N ILE A 61 -2.27 5.62 -7.72
CA ILE A 61 -1.28 5.67 -8.78
C ILE A 61 -0.54 4.36 -8.96
N PHE A 62 -0.65 3.44 -8.01
CA PHE A 62 0.04 2.16 -8.09
C PHE A 62 -0.61 1.17 -7.15
N ARG A 63 -0.65 -0.09 -7.55
CA ARG A 63 -1.16 -1.17 -6.72
C ARG A 63 -0.35 -2.42 -7.01
N CYS A 64 0.05 -3.13 -5.97
CA CYS A 64 0.79 -4.36 -6.15
C CYS A 64 0.41 -5.36 -5.06
N PRO A 65 0.63 -6.67 -5.31
CA PRO A 65 0.44 -7.65 -4.25
C PRO A 65 1.42 -7.37 -3.12
N HIS A 66 0.97 -7.59 -1.89
CA HIS A 66 1.83 -7.41 -0.72
C HIS A 66 2.80 -8.59 -0.64
N GLN A 67 4.09 -8.25 -0.54
CA GLN A 67 5.13 -9.26 -0.37
C GLN A 67 4.98 -9.89 1.01
N GLY A 68 5.02 -11.20 1.08
CA GLY A 68 4.92 -11.89 2.35
C GLY A 68 3.50 -12.24 2.77
N SER A 69 2.48 -11.79 2.02
CA SER A 69 1.14 -12.30 2.24
C SER A 69 1.08 -13.70 1.63
N ALA A 70 0.73 -14.64 2.42
CA ALA A 70 0.72 -16.04 1.99
C ALA A 70 -0.48 -16.34 1.12
#